data_2bb82ba9a21d86213da0df62c9200bda
#
_entry.id   2bb82ba9a21d86213da0df62c9200bda
#
_cell.length_a   1.000
_cell.length_b   1.000
_cell.length_c   1.000
_cell.angle_alpha   90.00
_cell.angle_beta   90.00
_cell.angle_gamma   90.00
#
_symmetry.space_group_name_H-M   'P 1'
#
loop_
_entity.id
_entity.type
_entity.pdbx_description
1 polymer ?
#
loop_
_entity_poly.entity_id
_entity_poly.type
_entity_poly.pdbx_seq_one_letter_code
_entity_poly.pdbx_strand_id
1 'polypeptide(L)'
;MQFEKQEIPLDTIDSRDQTCRVSSFVDPDWIDALAGSIDRLGLLQAPWIIEKGPHRRIVSGFRRIAACRRLDREKITCRMLGPETPVRAYVQLAVAENAWQRPLNLMEKARAFALLEKSFLKSSRLAEIANSLGLVENPTMIEKLVCLTRLPAAVQIAVETGSLGLAMALALGTLEAQESKQILELFQIFHFGLNRQRELLELIREIAKRESITISQVLASDDLVAILNRSDQDRPARGVTLRQYLKKRRSPALTEKETKFSQLERKLELGP
;
A
#
# COMPACT_ATOMS: atom_id res chain seq x y z
N MET A 1 -9.58 -7.46 -30.57
CA MET A 1 -9.47 -8.62 -29.68
C MET A 1 -10.78 -9.39 -29.80
N GLN A 2 -10.72 -10.65 -30.20
CA GLN A 2 -11.92 -11.51 -30.31
C GLN A 2 -12.19 -12.14 -28.95
N PHE A 3 -13.46 -12.27 -28.58
CA PHE A 3 -13.90 -12.95 -27.38
C PHE A 3 -15.29 -13.54 -27.60
N GLU A 4 -15.60 -14.58 -26.84
CA GLU A 4 -16.93 -15.19 -26.79
C GLU A 4 -17.55 -15.00 -25.41
N LYS A 5 -18.86 -14.79 -25.36
CA LYS A 5 -19.61 -14.88 -24.11
C LYS A 5 -19.94 -16.33 -23.85
N GLN A 6 -19.47 -16.87 -22.73
CA GLN A 6 -19.69 -18.24 -22.36
C GLN A 6 -20.10 -18.35 -20.90
N GLU A 7 -21.02 -19.22 -20.58
CA GLU A 7 -21.32 -19.58 -19.19
C GLU A 7 -20.39 -20.71 -18.77
N ILE A 8 -19.64 -20.49 -17.69
CA ILE A 8 -18.62 -21.44 -17.20
C ILE A 8 -18.83 -21.72 -15.72
N PRO A 9 -18.47 -22.95 -15.25
CA PRO A 9 -18.48 -23.26 -13.83
C PRO A 9 -17.48 -22.39 -13.06
N LEU A 10 -17.89 -21.86 -11.91
CA LEU A 10 -17.07 -20.99 -11.07
C LEU A 10 -15.86 -21.69 -10.43
N ASP A 11 -15.97 -22.99 -10.18
CA ASP A 11 -14.90 -23.83 -9.63
C ASP A 11 -13.73 -24.00 -10.60
N THR A 12 -13.98 -23.89 -11.92
CA THR A 12 -12.93 -23.97 -12.95
C THR A 12 -12.07 -22.69 -13.05
N ILE A 13 -12.46 -21.61 -12.37
CA ILE A 13 -11.73 -20.34 -12.37
C ILE A 13 -10.73 -20.32 -11.22
N ASP A 14 -9.43 -20.16 -11.52
CA ASP A 14 -8.40 -20.05 -10.50
C ASP A 14 -8.40 -18.64 -9.87
N SER A 15 -8.97 -18.53 -8.67
CA SER A 15 -8.99 -17.28 -7.90
C SER A 15 -7.67 -16.98 -7.17
N ARG A 16 -6.77 -17.96 -7.06
CA ARG A 16 -5.44 -17.78 -6.45
C ARG A 16 -4.46 -17.17 -7.43
N ASP A 17 -4.71 -17.31 -8.73
CA ASP A 17 -3.91 -16.64 -9.75
C ASP A 17 -4.21 -15.12 -9.76
N GLN A 18 -3.30 -14.35 -9.18
CA GLN A 18 -3.40 -12.89 -9.07
C GLN A 18 -2.61 -12.17 -10.17
N THR A 19 -2.14 -12.89 -11.20
CA THR A 19 -1.22 -12.36 -12.22
C THR A 19 -1.73 -11.07 -12.89
N CYS A 20 -3.04 -10.97 -13.19
CA CYS A 20 -3.63 -9.79 -13.83
C CYS A 20 -4.32 -8.84 -12.85
N ARG A 21 -4.16 -9.03 -11.56
CA ARG A 21 -4.87 -8.23 -10.56
C ARG A 21 -4.27 -6.84 -10.42
N VAL A 22 -5.02 -5.84 -10.84
CA VAL A 22 -4.75 -4.40 -10.61
C VAL A 22 -5.45 -3.91 -9.36
N SER A 23 -6.71 -4.32 -9.16
CA SER A 23 -7.56 -3.85 -8.07
C SER A 23 -7.02 -4.20 -6.68
N SER A 24 -7.28 -3.30 -5.74
CA SER A 24 -7.01 -3.50 -4.31
C SER A 24 -7.67 -4.74 -3.74
N PHE A 25 -7.09 -5.28 -2.65
CA PHE A 25 -7.80 -6.23 -1.80
C PHE A 25 -9.04 -5.51 -1.24
N VAL A 26 -10.17 -6.18 -1.30
CA VAL A 26 -11.46 -5.57 -0.99
C VAL A 26 -11.89 -6.02 0.39
N ASP A 27 -12.43 -5.06 1.13
CA ASP A 27 -13.15 -5.31 2.35
C ASP A 27 -14.27 -6.36 2.11
N PRO A 28 -14.43 -7.39 2.95
CA PRO A 28 -15.50 -8.35 2.87
C PRO A 28 -16.89 -7.69 2.75
N ASP A 29 -17.16 -6.63 3.50
CA ASP A 29 -18.45 -5.91 3.49
C ASP A 29 -18.76 -5.33 2.11
N TRP A 30 -17.75 -4.89 1.38
CA TRP A 30 -17.93 -4.42 0.01
C TRP A 30 -18.27 -5.56 -0.97
N ILE A 31 -17.69 -6.75 -0.76
CA ILE A 31 -18.04 -7.95 -1.56
C ILE A 31 -19.48 -8.35 -1.27
N ASP A 32 -19.92 -8.31 -0.02
CA ASP A 32 -21.31 -8.64 0.37
C ASP A 32 -22.30 -7.63 -0.22
N ALA A 33 -21.98 -6.34 -0.22
CA ALA A 33 -22.79 -5.31 -0.88
C ALA A 33 -22.87 -5.54 -2.41
N LEU A 34 -21.76 -5.91 -3.06
CA LEU A 34 -21.75 -6.24 -4.48
C LEU A 34 -22.53 -7.52 -4.76
N ALA A 35 -22.43 -8.54 -3.91
CA ALA A 35 -23.19 -9.76 -4.01
C ALA A 35 -24.70 -9.48 -3.96
N GLY A 36 -25.17 -8.69 -2.98
CA GLY A 36 -26.56 -8.28 -2.91
C GLY A 36 -27.05 -7.48 -4.13
N SER A 37 -26.17 -6.68 -4.75
CA SER A 37 -26.48 -5.99 -6.01
C SER A 37 -26.61 -6.99 -7.18
N ILE A 38 -25.67 -7.93 -7.29
CA ILE A 38 -25.69 -8.96 -8.35
C ILE A 38 -26.90 -9.90 -8.19
N ASP A 39 -27.31 -10.16 -6.96
CA ASP A 39 -28.48 -10.99 -6.71
C ASP A 39 -29.77 -10.34 -7.21
N ARG A 40 -29.93 -9.04 -6.98
CA ARG A 40 -31.13 -8.28 -7.39
C ARG A 40 -31.17 -7.91 -8.87
N LEU A 41 -30.02 -7.49 -9.43
CA LEU A 41 -29.95 -6.91 -10.77
C LEU A 41 -29.31 -7.81 -11.81
N GLY A 42 -28.79 -8.95 -11.38
CA GLY A 42 -27.96 -9.80 -12.22
C GLY A 42 -26.53 -9.26 -12.39
N LEU A 43 -25.70 -9.99 -13.08
CA LEU A 43 -24.33 -9.62 -13.40
C LEU A 43 -24.31 -8.67 -14.62
N LEU A 44 -24.31 -7.39 -14.38
CA LEU A 44 -24.37 -6.36 -15.44
C LEU A 44 -23.15 -6.38 -16.37
N GLN A 45 -21.98 -6.70 -15.85
CA GLN A 45 -20.74 -6.76 -16.61
C GLN A 45 -20.05 -8.12 -16.40
N ALA A 46 -19.95 -8.89 -17.46
CA ALA A 46 -19.25 -10.17 -17.44
C ALA A 46 -17.74 -9.98 -17.19
N PRO A 47 -17.10 -10.75 -16.28
CA PRO A 47 -15.66 -10.73 -16.10
C PRO A 47 -14.92 -11.25 -17.33
N TRP A 48 -13.64 -10.84 -17.45
CA TRP A 48 -12.75 -11.31 -18.51
C TRP A 48 -11.92 -12.48 -17.99
N ILE A 49 -11.96 -13.59 -18.72
CA ILE A 49 -11.25 -14.82 -18.41
C ILE A 49 -10.42 -15.23 -19.61
N ILE A 50 -9.27 -15.83 -19.37
CA ILE A 50 -8.43 -16.43 -20.41
C ILE A 50 -8.13 -17.88 -20.06
N GLU A 51 -8.16 -18.75 -21.08
CA GLU A 51 -7.68 -20.13 -20.94
C GLU A 51 -6.15 -20.15 -21.01
N LYS A 52 -5.50 -20.66 -19.96
CA LYS A 52 -4.05 -20.87 -19.91
C LYS A 52 -3.76 -22.22 -19.26
N GLY A 53 -3.45 -23.19 -20.11
CA GLY A 53 -3.26 -24.58 -19.67
C GLY A 53 -4.56 -25.17 -19.10
N PRO A 54 -4.49 -25.94 -18.01
CA PRO A 54 -5.64 -26.61 -17.42
C PRO A 54 -6.56 -25.68 -16.63
N HIS A 55 -6.15 -24.43 -16.39
CA HIS A 55 -6.86 -23.48 -15.54
C HIS A 55 -7.35 -22.27 -16.31
N ARG A 56 -8.44 -21.69 -15.82
CA ARG A 56 -9.00 -20.43 -16.30
C ARG A 56 -8.55 -19.28 -15.41
N ARG A 57 -7.74 -18.37 -16.00
CA ARG A 57 -7.19 -17.21 -15.30
C ARG A 57 -8.11 -16.02 -15.40
N ILE A 58 -8.26 -15.30 -14.31
CA ILE A 58 -8.99 -14.02 -14.29
C ILE A 58 -8.11 -12.93 -14.89
N VAL A 59 -8.59 -12.29 -15.95
CA VAL A 59 -7.96 -11.08 -16.53
C VAL A 59 -8.51 -9.82 -15.89
N SER A 60 -9.85 -9.73 -15.75
CA SER A 60 -10.51 -8.64 -15.01
C SER A 60 -11.83 -9.11 -14.41
N GLY A 61 -12.27 -8.46 -13.31
CA GLY A 61 -13.51 -8.79 -12.63
C GLY A 61 -13.36 -9.66 -11.39
N PHE A 62 -12.20 -9.66 -10.74
CA PHE A 62 -11.93 -10.39 -9.50
C PHE A 62 -13.03 -10.22 -8.44
N ARG A 63 -13.51 -8.96 -8.23
CA ARG A 63 -14.57 -8.64 -7.26
C ARG A 63 -15.90 -9.29 -7.65
N ARG A 64 -16.26 -9.26 -8.94
CA ARG A 64 -17.49 -9.86 -9.46
C ARG A 64 -17.50 -11.37 -9.29
N ILE A 65 -16.36 -12.02 -9.55
CA ILE A 65 -16.19 -13.46 -9.32
C ILE A 65 -16.29 -13.80 -7.82
N ALA A 66 -15.65 -13.02 -6.95
CA ALA A 66 -15.75 -13.19 -5.51
C ALA A 66 -17.20 -13.04 -5.01
N ALA A 67 -17.92 -12.02 -5.49
CA ALA A 67 -19.33 -11.81 -5.15
C ALA A 67 -20.23 -12.95 -5.65
N CYS A 68 -20.01 -13.48 -6.86
CA CYS A 68 -20.76 -14.63 -7.35
C CYS A 68 -20.50 -15.90 -6.53
N ARG A 69 -19.28 -16.10 -6.04
CA ARG A 69 -18.97 -17.19 -5.11
C ARG A 69 -19.65 -17.01 -3.76
N ARG A 70 -19.74 -15.77 -3.27
CA ARG A 70 -20.47 -15.46 -2.03
C ARG A 70 -21.97 -15.78 -2.12
N LEU A 71 -22.52 -15.79 -3.34
CA LEU A 71 -23.91 -16.17 -3.65
C LEU A 71 -24.06 -17.66 -3.98
N ASP A 72 -23.02 -18.47 -3.78
CA ASP A 72 -23.00 -19.90 -4.08
C ASP A 72 -23.48 -20.23 -5.53
N ARG A 73 -23.21 -19.32 -6.48
CA ARG A 73 -23.55 -19.57 -7.87
C ARG A 73 -22.64 -20.65 -8.44
N GLU A 74 -23.23 -21.63 -9.07
CA GLU A 74 -22.48 -22.72 -9.73
C GLU A 74 -21.75 -22.23 -10.99
N LYS A 75 -22.40 -21.34 -11.76
CA LYS A 75 -21.92 -20.84 -13.04
C LYS A 75 -21.96 -19.33 -13.14
N ILE A 76 -21.15 -18.79 -14.03
CA ILE A 76 -21.08 -17.36 -14.31
C ILE A 76 -20.86 -17.12 -15.81
N THR A 77 -21.57 -16.14 -16.36
CA THR A 77 -21.32 -15.68 -17.73
C THR A 77 -20.02 -14.86 -17.76
N CYS A 78 -19.07 -15.26 -18.59
CA CYS A 78 -17.76 -14.61 -18.77
C CYS A 78 -17.52 -14.19 -20.23
N ARG A 79 -16.59 -13.26 -20.42
CA ARG A 79 -15.99 -12.95 -21.70
C ARG A 79 -14.70 -13.76 -21.79
N MET A 80 -14.71 -14.78 -22.64
CA MET A 80 -13.60 -15.73 -22.80
C MET A 80 -12.64 -15.25 -23.87
N LEU A 81 -11.35 -15.16 -23.52
CA LEU A 81 -10.24 -14.95 -24.45
C LEU A 81 -9.64 -16.32 -24.80
N GLY A 82 -9.35 -16.53 -26.09
CA GLY A 82 -8.69 -17.75 -26.55
C GLY A 82 -7.28 -17.90 -25.99
N PRO A 83 -6.78 -19.15 -25.91
CA PRO A 83 -5.45 -19.46 -25.33
C PRO A 83 -4.28 -18.82 -26.10
N GLU A 84 -4.46 -18.51 -27.39
CA GLU A 84 -3.52 -17.85 -28.29
C GLU A 84 -3.43 -16.35 -28.05
N THR A 85 -4.33 -15.75 -27.25
CA THR A 85 -4.32 -14.31 -26.98
C THR A 85 -2.97 -13.88 -26.39
N PRO A 86 -2.25 -12.94 -27.04
CA PRO A 86 -0.93 -12.51 -26.57
C PRO A 86 -0.98 -11.92 -25.17
N VAL A 87 0.03 -12.22 -24.36
CA VAL A 87 0.15 -11.71 -22.97
C VAL A 87 -0.05 -10.19 -22.92
N ARG A 88 0.58 -9.46 -23.84
CA ARG A 88 0.47 -8.00 -23.95
C ARG A 88 -0.98 -7.53 -24.08
N ALA A 89 -1.77 -8.24 -24.89
CA ALA A 89 -3.14 -7.85 -25.20
C ALA A 89 -4.05 -7.98 -23.97
N TYR A 90 -4.02 -9.11 -23.26
CA TYR A 90 -4.88 -9.29 -22.09
C TYR A 90 -4.38 -8.51 -20.86
N VAL A 91 -3.08 -8.21 -20.75
CA VAL A 91 -2.56 -7.31 -19.72
C VAL A 91 -3.01 -5.87 -19.96
N GLN A 92 -2.94 -5.37 -21.18
CA GLN A 92 -3.50 -4.06 -21.53
C GLN A 92 -5.01 -3.99 -21.22
N LEU A 93 -5.75 -5.04 -21.53
CA LEU A 93 -7.17 -5.13 -21.20
C LEU A 93 -7.40 -5.07 -19.68
N ALA A 94 -6.62 -5.84 -18.89
CA ALA A 94 -6.72 -5.82 -17.43
C ALA A 94 -6.49 -4.43 -16.84
N VAL A 95 -5.50 -3.70 -17.37
CA VAL A 95 -5.19 -2.33 -16.93
C VAL A 95 -6.28 -1.36 -17.38
N ALA A 96 -6.66 -1.38 -18.66
CA ALA A 96 -7.67 -0.48 -19.21
C ALA A 96 -9.02 -0.60 -18.50
N GLU A 97 -9.50 -1.83 -18.27
CA GLU A 97 -10.77 -2.06 -17.57
C GLU A 97 -10.81 -1.45 -16.16
N ASN A 98 -9.66 -1.38 -15.48
CA ASN A 98 -9.59 -0.76 -14.17
C ASN A 98 -9.39 0.76 -14.25
N ALA A 99 -8.51 1.23 -15.15
CA ALA A 99 -8.13 2.64 -15.23
C ALA A 99 -9.26 3.56 -15.73
N TRP A 100 -10.12 3.05 -16.62
CA TRP A 100 -11.23 3.83 -17.19
C TRP A 100 -12.51 3.80 -16.36
N GLN A 101 -12.63 2.89 -15.38
CA GLN A 101 -13.83 2.82 -14.54
C GLN A 101 -13.81 3.87 -13.42
N ARG A 102 -12.66 4.14 -12.84
CA ARG A 102 -12.43 5.13 -11.78
C ARG A 102 -10.95 5.45 -11.64
N PRO A 103 -10.59 6.57 -11.00
CA PRO A 103 -9.20 6.82 -10.62
C PRO A 103 -8.62 5.66 -9.79
N LEU A 104 -7.44 5.17 -10.18
CA LEU A 104 -6.72 4.17 -9.44
C LEU A 104 -6.03 4.78 -8.22
N ASN A 105 -6.06 4.08 -7.09
CA ASN A 105 -5.24 4.46 -5.96
C ASN A 105 -3.76 4.17 -6.22
N LEU A 106 -2.89 4.57 -5.28
CA LEU A 106 -1.44 4.50 -5.46
C LEU A 106 -0.94 3.06 -5.69
N MET A 107 -1.46 2.09 -4.93
CA MET A 107 -1.09 0.68 -5.08
C MET A 107 -1.66 0.05 -6.35
N GLU A 108 -2.85 0.43 -6.75
CA GLU A 108 -3.45 -0.01 -8.02
C GLU A 108 -2.64 0.50 -9.22
N LYS A 109 -2.22 1.78 -9.20
CA LYS A 109 -1.27 2.32 -10.20
C LYS A 109 0.04 1.53 -10.20
N ALA A 110 0.61 1.28 -9.03
CA ALA A 110 1.85 0.50 -8.90
C ALA A 110 1.72 -0.89 -9.53
N ARG A 111 0.64 -1.61 -9.26
CA ARG A 111 0.37 -2.94 -9.84
C ARG A 111 0.16 -2.86 -11.35
N ALA A 112 -0.58 -1.85 -11.83
CA ALA A 112 -0.80 -1.63 -13.26
C ALA A 112 0.53 -1.41 -14.01
N PHE A 113 1.40 -0.53 -13.50
CA PHE A 113 2.71 -0.30 -14.10
C PHE A 113 3.62 -1.53 -14.02
N ALA A 114 3.63 -2.27 -12.92
CA ALA A 114 4.40 -3.50 -12.79
C ALA A 114 3.93 -4.60 -13.76
N LEU A 115 2.62 -4.70 -14.01
CA LEU A 115 2.05 -5.60 -15.00
C LEU A 115 2.48 -5.24 -16.42
N LEU A 116 2.40 -3.95 -16.76
CA LEU A 116 2.84 -3.46 -18.07
C LEU A 116 4.34 -3.68 -18.25
N GLU A 117 5.17 -3.37 -17.25
CA GLU A 117 6.62 -3.57 -17.31
C GLU A 117 7.00 -5.02 -17.60
N LYS A 118 6.39 -5.99 -16.90
CA LYS A 118 6.61 -7.42 -17.14
C LYS A 118 6.23 -7.87 -18.54
N SER A 119 5.24 -7.22 -19.15
CA SER A 119 4.69 -7.62 -20.43
C SER A 119 5.36 -6.95 -21.63
N PHE A 120 6.01 -5.82 -21.40
CA PHE A 120 6.70 -5.03 -22.41
C PHE A 120 8.19 -4.94 -22.10
N LEU A 121 9.00 -5.74 -22.76
CA LEU A 121 10.44 -5.91 -22.55
C LEU A 121 11.31 -4.63 -22.74
N LYS A 122 10.74 -3.49 -23.11
CA LYS A 122 11.48 -2.22 -23.30
C LYS A 122 10.74 -1.07 -22.60
N SER A 123 11.35 -0.52 -21.58
CA SER A 123 10.84 0.59 -20.76
C SER A 123 10.55 1.88 -21.54
N SER A 124 11.21 2.11 -22.70
CA SER A 124 11.00 3.32 -23.50
C SER A 124 9.58 3.51 -24.05
N ARG A 125 8.80 2.43 -24.17
CA ARG A 125 7.39 2.47 -24.60
C ARG A 125 6.38 2.35 -23.46
N LEU A 126 6.86 2.11 -22.23
CA LEU A 126 5.97 1.89 -21.11
C LEU A 126 5.10 3.11 -20.81
N ALA A 127 5.69 4.30 -20.82
CA ALA A 127 4.97 5.55 -20.61
C ALA A 127 3.93 5.83 -21.71
N GLU A 128 4.27 5.59 -22.98
CA GLU A 128 3.34 5.78 -24.11
C GLU A 128 2.13 4.83 -24.00
N ILE A 129 2.39 3.56 -23.71
CA ILE A 129 1.34 2.55 -23.53
C ILE A 129 0.49 2.89 -22.31
N ALA A 130 1.09 3.24 -21.20
CA ALA A 130 0.39 3.64 -19.99
C ALA A 130 -0.50 4.87 -20.24
N ASN A 131 0.01 5.88 -20.93
CA ASN A 131 -0.77 7.06 -21.32
C ASN A 131 -1.98 6.70 -22.18
N SER A 132 -1.82 5.79 -23.15
CA SER A 132 -2.94 5.31 -24.00
C SER A 132 -4.01 4.54 -23.21
N LEU A 133 -3.66 4.05 -22.02
CA LEU A 133 -4.56 3.36 -21.09
C LEU A 133 -5.09 4.27 -19.95
N GLY A 134 -4.86 5.58 -20.04
CA GLY A 134 -5.31 6.54 -19.03
C GLY A 134 -4.41 6.66 -17.79
N LEU A 135 -3.21 6.08 -17.82
CA LEU A 135 -2.22 6.16 -16.75
C LEU A 135 -1.13 7.17 -17.11
N VAL A 136 -1.39 8.44 -16.82
CA VAL A 136 -0.44 9.52 -17.13
C VAL A 136 0.53 9.72 -15.97
N GLU A 137 1.79 9.29 -16.15
CA GLU A 137 2.87 9.47 -15.19
C GLU A 137 4.21 9.66 -15.91
N ASN A 138 5.14 10.40 -15.28
CA ASN A 138 6.50 10.52 -15.81
C ASN A 138 7.35 9.27 -15.47
N PRO A 139 8.44 9.00 -16.22
CA PRO A 139 9.26 7.80 -16.01
C PRO A 139 9.77 7.62 -14.57
N THR A 140 10.23 8.69 -13.93
CA THR A 140 10.71 8.64 -12.54
C THR A 140 9.61 8.23 -11.57
N MET A 141 8.38 8.69 -11.79
CA MET A 141 7.23 8.29 -10.97
C MET A 141 6.87 6.82 -11.23
N ILE A 142 6.91 6.37 -12.48
CA ILE A 142 6.67 4.97 -12.84
C ILE A 142 7.64 4.04 -12.10
N GLU A 143 8.94 4.36 -12.12
CA GLU A 143 9.94 3.59 -11.38
C GLU A 143 9.63 3.50 -9.88
N LYS A 144 9.29 4.65 -9.26
CA LYS A 144 8.89 4.69 -7.84
C LYS A 144 7.65 3.86 -7.56
N LEU A 145 6.66 3.91 -8.44
CA LEU A 145 5.43 3.12 -8.31
C LEU A 145 5.72 1.62 -8.43
N VAL A 146 6.51 1.21 -9.42
CA VAL A 146 6.89 -0.20 -9.57
C VAL A 146 7.66 -0.70 -8.36
N CYS A 147 8.55 0.11 -7.76
CA CYS A 147 9.23 -0.23 -6.52
C CYS A 147 8.28 -0.57 -5.37
N LEU A 148 7.10 0.08 -5.27
CA LEU A 148 6.12 -0.24 -4.22
C LEU A 148 5.67 -1.70 -4.26
N THR A 149 5.57 -2.31 -5.44
CA THR A 149 5.12 -3.72 -5.56
C THR A 149 6.13 -4.74 -5.05
N ARG A 150 7.37 -4.30 -4.80
CA ARG A 150 8.47 -5.12 -4.27
C ARG A 150 8.64 -5.00 -2.75
N LEU A 151 7.92 -4.06 -2.13
CA LEU A 151 7.98 -3.85 -0.68
C LEU A 151 7.21 -4.94 0.08
N PRO A 152 7.50 -5.13 1.39
CA PRO A 152 6.76 -6.07 2.23
C PRO A 152 5.25 -5.81 2.19
N ALA A 153 4.45 -6.89 2.28
CA ALA A 153 2.99 -6.82 2.18
C ALA A 153 2.38 -5.82 3.19
N ALA A 154 2.89 -5.74 4.41
CA ALA A 154 2.41 -4.80 5.42
C ALA A 154 2.58 -3.33 4.99
N VAL A 155 3.69 -2.99 4.33
CA VAL A 155 3.94 -1.65 3.78
C VAL A 155 2.99 -1.37 2.62
N GLN A 156 2.78 -2.35 1.72
CA GLN A 156 1.83 -2.20 0.61
C GLN A 156 0.40 -1.96 1.11
N ILE A 157 -0.04 -2.70 2.13
CA ILE A 157 -1.36 -2.51 2.76
C ILE A 157 -1.47 -1.11 3.38
N ALA A 158 -0.43 -0.63 4.07
CA ALA A 158 -0.42 0.70 4.65
C ALA A 158 -0.52 1.82 3.60
N VAL A 159 0.12 1.63 2.43
CA VAL A 159 -0.04 2.54 1.28
C VAL A 159 -1.45 2.46 0.69
N GLU A 160 -2.00 1.26 0.57
CA GLU A 160 -3.32 1.00 0.00
C GLU A 160 -4.45 1.62 0.84
N THR A 161 -4.33 1.56 2.17
CA THR A 161 -5.26 2.18 3.14
C THR A 161 -5.04 3.68 3.33
N GLY A 162 -4.01 4.27 2.68
CA GLY A 162 -3.69 5.69 2.81
C GLY A 162 -3.01 6.08 4.13
N SER A 163 -2.68 5.11 4.99
CA SER A 163 -1.95 5.36 6.24
C SER A 163 -0.46 5.65 6.02
N LEU A 164 0.07 5.32 4.85
CA LEU A 164 1.46 5.55 4.44
C LEU A 164 1.52 6.20 3.05
N GLY A 165 2.27 7.29 2.91
CA GLY A 165 2.50 7.92 1.60
C GLY A 165 3.65 7.28 0.83
N LEU A 166 3.70 7.52 -0.51
CA LEU A 166 4.72 6.96 -1.41
C LEU A 166 6.15 7.19 -0.90
N ALA A 167 6.49 8.43 -0.56
CA ALA A 167 7.85 8.77 -0.12
C ALA A 167 8.26 8.01 1.14
N MET A 168 7.33 7.85 2.09
CA MET A 168 7.58 7.11 3.33
C MET A 168 7.67 5.61 3.08
N ALA A 169 6.81 5.05 2.24
CA ALA A 169 6.88 3.64 1.87
C ALA A 169 8.23 3.29 1.23
N LEU A 170 8.70 4.12 0.29
CA LEU A 170 10.04 3.95 -0.32
C LEU A 170 11.17 4.10 0.71
N ALA A 171 11.04 5.06 1.64
CA ALA A 171 12.02 5.23 2.73
C ALA A 171 12.07 4.00 3.66
N LEU A 172 10.93 3.40 3.99
CA LEU A 172 10.87 2.14 4.75
C LEU A 172 11.48 0.97 3.96
N GLY A 173 11.32 0.97 2.63
CA GLY A 173 11.93 -0.03 1.75
C GLY A 173 13.45 0.00 1.70
N THR A 174 14.12 1.05 2.20
CA THR A 174 15.58 1.13 2.33
C THR A 174 16.11 0.59 3.67
N LEU A 175 15.23 0.24 4.60
CA LEU A 175 15.57 -0.31 5.90
C LEU A 175 15.63 -1.84 5.85
N GLU A 176 16.27 -2.42 6.85
CA GLU A 176 16.17 -3.86 7.10
C GLU A 176 14.71 -4.25 7.39
N ALA A 177 14.33 -5.47 7.01
CA ALA A 177 12.93 -5.91 7.07
C ALA A 177 12.31 -5.77 8.49
N GLN A 178 13.10 -6.08 9.52
CA GLN A 178 12.67 -5.96 10.91
C GLN A 178 12.49 -4.50 11.34
N GLU A 179 13.41 -3.61 10.96
CA GLU A 179 13.34 -2.18 11.25
C GLU A 179 12.15 -1.52 10.56
N SER A 180 11.94 -1.85 9.27
CA SER A 180 10.80 -1.39 8.50
C SER A 180 9.48 -1.78 9.16
N LYS A 181 9.37 -3.03 9.65
CA LYS A 181 8.20 -3.52 10.36
C LYS A 181 7.96 -2.75 11.67
N GLN A 182 8.99 -2.59 12.49
CA GLN A 182 8.89 -1.88 13.78
C GLN A 182 8.49 -0.40 13.61
N ILE A 183 9.05 0.30 12.63
CA ILE A 183 8.67 1.68 12.32
C ILE A 183 7.22 1.76 11.83
N LEU A 184 6.78 0.82 11.00
CA LEU A 184 5.39 0.76 10.53
C LEU A 184 4.41 0.53 11.68
N GLU A 185 4.73 -0.40 12.59
CA GLU A 185 3.95 -0.65 13.81
C GLU A 185 3.84 0.60 14.68
N LEU A 186 4.95 1.33 14.87
CA LEU A 186 4.97 2.59 15.60
C LEU A 186 4.02 3.62 14.98
N PHE A 187 4.02 3.76 13.64
CA PHE A 187 3.12 4.68 12.95
C PHE A 187 1.65 4.27 13.08
N GLN A 188 1.37 2.97 13.08
CA GLN A 188 0.01 2.44 13.24
C GLN A 188 -0.51 2.62 14.67
N ILE A 189 0.30 2.38 15.69
CA ILE A 189 -0.07 2.58 17.10
C ILE A 189 -0.55 4.01 17.35
N PHE A 190 0.16 5.01 16.79
CA PHE A 190 -0.14 6.42 17.05
C PHE A 190 -1.00 7.09 15.98
N HIS A 191 -1.28 6.43 14.86
CA HIS A 191 -1.95 7.02 13.69
C HIS A 191 -1.32 8.35 13.25
N PHE A 192 0.01 8.38 13.16
CA PHE A 192 0.73 9.59 12.79
C PHE A 192 0.44 10.01 11.34
N GLY A 193 0.12 11.30 11.15
CA GLY A 193 0.04 11.90 9.82
C GLY A 193 1.40 11.96 9.13
N LEU A 194 1.40 12.08 7.80
CA LEU A 194 2.59 11.95 6.93
C LEU A 194 3.79 12.83 7.36
N ASN A 195 3.53 14.07 7.80
CA ASN A 195 4.61 14.96 8.25
C ASN A 195 5.28 14.46 9.53
N ARG A 196 4.49 13.94 10.47
CA ARG A 196 5.02 13.36 11.71
C ARG A 196 5.77 12.08 11.47
N GLN A 197 5.29 11.22 10.56
CA GLN A 197 6.01 10.00 10.15
C GLN A 197 7.42 10.35 9.66
N ARG A 198 7.53 11.38 8.79
CA ARG A 198 8.83 11.83 8.28
C ARG A 198 9.74 12.33 9.40
N GLU A 199 9.25 13.25 10.24
CA GLU A 199 10.00 13.79 11.38
C GLU A 199 10.52 12.68 12.29
N LEU A 200 9.67 11.71 12.64
CA LEU A 200 10.04 10.61 13.53
C LEU A 200 11.08 9.68 12.92
N LEU A 201 10.93 9.31 11.66
CA LEU A 201 11.91 8.47 10.97
C LEU A 201 13.28 9.16 10.90
N GLU A 202 13.30 10.46 10.60
CA GLU A 202 14.54 11.27 10.59
C GLU A 202 15.19 11.30 11.98
N LEU A 203 14.42 11.60 13.04
CA LEU A 203 14.92 11.58 14.42
C LEU A 203 15.53 10.23 14.80
N ILE A 204 14.84 9.14 14.52
CA ILE A 204 15.30 7.80 14.85
C ILE A 204 16.59 7.46 14.08
N ARG A 205 16.67 7.79 12.78
CA ARG A 205 17.88 7.59 11.97
C ARG A 205 19.07 8.40 12.47
N GLU A 206 18.85 9.65 12.84
CA GLU A 206 19.91 10.52 13.37
C GLU A 206 20.43 10.01 14.72
N ILE A 207 19.54 9.53 15.60
CA ILE A 207 19.91 8.90 16.88
C ILE A 207 20.74 7.64 16.61
N ALA A 208 20.24 6.74 15.78
CA ALA A 208 20.92 5.49 15.42
C ALA A 208 22.35 5.76 14.89
N LYS A 209 22.48 6.74 13.98
CA LYS A 209 23.77 7.15 13.43
C LYS A 209 24.70 7.74 14.49
N ARG A 210 24.20 8.64 15.34
CA ARG A 210 25.02 9.30 16.37
C ARG A 210 25.50 8.33 17.45
N GLU A 211 24.63 7.40 17.84
CA GLU A 211 24.94 6.43 18.89
C GLU A 211 25.61 5.15 18.35
N SER A 212 25.78 5.08 17.01
CA SER A 212 26.35 3.90 16.30
C SER A 212 25.61 2.60 16.63
N ILE A 213 24.28 2.67 16.71
CA ILE A 213 23.36 1.56 16.99
C ILE A 213 22.34 1.40 15.85
N THR A 214 21.64 0.28 15.84
CA THR A 214 20.58 0.02 14.85
C THR A 214 19.28 0.76 15.21
N ILE A 215 18.40 0.97 14.22
CA ILE A 215 17.06 1.50 14.44
C ILE A 215 16.30 0.61 15.43
N SER A 216 16.42 -0.71 15.31
CA SER A 216 15.80 -1.68 16.23
C SER A 216 16.27 -1.45 17.67
N GLN A 217 17.55 -1.16 17.90
CA GLN A 217 18.07 -0.85 19.23
C GLN A 217 17.57 0.50 19.77
N VAL A 218 17.40 1.51 18.90
CA VAL A 218 16.77 2.77 19.31
C VAL A 218 15.35 2.52 19.82
N LEU A 219 14.57 1.72 19.07
CA LEU A 219 13.17 1.41 19.39
C LEU A 219 13.01 0.49 20.62
N ALA A 220 14.01 -0.35 20.90
CA ALA A 220 14.03 -1.26 22.03
C ALA A 220 14.57 -0.62 23.33
N SER A 221 14.92 0.67 23.32
CA SER A 221 15.40 1.34 24.55
C SER A 221 14.33 1.40 25.64
N ASP A 222 14.71 1.17 26.90
CA ASP A 222 13.80 1.06 28.03
C ASP A 222 12.86 2.27 28.17
N ASP A 223 13.39 3.48 27.99
CA ASP A 223 12.61 4.72 28.03
C ASP A 223 11.53 4.75 26.94
N LEU A 224 11.87 4.33 25.70
CA LEU A 224 10.93 4.33 24.59
C LEU A 224 9.86 3.27 24.81
N VAL A 225 10.24 2.07 25.25
CA VAL A 225 9.31 1.00 25.59
C VAL A 225 8.38 1.44 26.74
N ALA A 226 8.91 2.14 27.76
CA ALA A 226 8.10 2.70 28.84
C ALA A 226 7.07 3.72 28.31
N ILE A 227 7.44 4.59 27.35
CA ILE A 227 6.51 5.53 26.74
C ILE A 227 5.42 4.81 25.93
N LEU A 228 5.77 3.76 25.19
CA LEU A 228 4.82 2.97 24.42
C LEU A 228 3.78 2.27 25.29
N ASN A 229 4.20 1.78 26.47
CA ASN A 229 3.37 1.02 27.40
C ASN A 229 2.63 1.87 28.44
N ARG A 230 2.75 3.19 28.40
CA ARG A 230 2.06 4.07 29.34
C ARG A 230 0.54 3.93 29.24
N SER A 231 -0.09 3.58 30.34
CA SER A 231 -1.55 3.48 30.46
C SER A 231 -2.20 4.74 31.06
N ASP A 232 -1.39 5.60 31.68
CA ASP A 232 -1.80 6.86 32.32
C ASP A 232 -2.06 8.01 31.32
N GLN A 233 -1.69 7.84 30.07
CA GLN A 233 -1.84 8.86 29.02
C GLN A 233 -2.64 8.30 27.84
N ASP A 234 -3.44 9.16 27.23
CA ASP A 234 -4.08 8.83 25.96
C ASP A 234 -3.06 8.77 24.80
N ARG A 235 -3.48 8.21 23.69
CA ARG A 235 -2.62 8.02 22.52
C ARG A 235 -2.00 9.34 21.97
N PRO A 236 -2.73 10.45 21.82
CA PRO A 236 -2.16 11.72 21.42
C PRO A 236 -1.07 12.24 22.37
N ALA A 237 -1.30 12.20 23.68
CA ALA A 237 -0.33 12.65 24.70
C ALA A 237 0.94 11.78 24.68
N ARG A 238 0.81 10.46 24.56
CA ARG A 238 1.96 9.54 24.39
C ARG A 238 2.74 9.87 23.12
N GLY A 239 2.06 10.20 22.02
CA GLY A 239 2.71 10.61 20.77
C GLY A 239 3.53 11.90 20.92
N VAL A 240 3.05 12.87 21.71
CA VAL A 240 3.80 14.08 22.04
C VAL A 240 5.01 13.75 22.92
N THR A 241 4.84 12.93 23.95
CA THR A 241 5.91 12.46 24.84
C THR A 241 7.01 11.74 24.07
N LEU A 242 6.63 10.82 23.17
CA LEU A 242 7.57 10.10 22.29
C LEU A 242 8.41 11.08 21.43
N ARG A 243 7.75 12.05 20.80
CA ARG A 243 8.43 13.04 19.98
C ARG A 243 9.42 13.89 20.81
N GLN A 244 9.02 14.34 22.00
CA GLN A 244 9.87 15.09 22.89
C GLN A 244 11.09 14.27 23.35
N TYR A 245 10.86 13.00 23.70
CA TYR A 245 11.95 12.08 24.07
C TYR A 245 12.95 11.92 22.92
N LEU A 246 12.49 11.64 21.70
CA LEU A 246 13.37 11.49 20.55
C LEU A 246 14.14 12.79 20.23
N LYS A 247 13.52 13.95 20.34
CA LYS A 247 14.22 15.25 20.18
C LYS A 247 15.31 15.46 21.21
N LYS A 248 15.02 15.18 22.47
CA LYS A 248 16.00 15.26 23.57
C LYS A 248 17.16 14.30 23.34
N ARG A 249 16.85 13.05 23.00
CA ARG A 249 17.86 12.03 22.74
C ARG A 249 18.73 12.36 21.54
N ARG A 250 18.17 12.97 20.47
CA ARG A 250 18.92 13.42 19.30
C ARG A 250 19.96 14.48 19.63
N SER A 251 19.62 15.46 20.47
CA SER A 251 20.45 16.64 20.74
C SER A 251 20.54 16.96 22.24
N PRO A 252 21.25 16.12 23.05
CA PRO A 252 21.31 16.31 24.50
C PRO A 252 21.85 17.68 24.92
N ALA A 253 22.90 18.15 24.26
CA ALA A 253 23.54 19.42 24.56
C ALA A 253 22.63 20.64 24.30
N LEU A 254 21.78 20.57 23.26
CA LEU A 254 20.79 21.62 22.99
C LEU A 254 19.70 21.63 24.07
N THR A 255 19.21 20.46 24.41
CA THR A 255 18.19 20.30 25.45
C THR A 255 18.67 20.77 26.82
N GLU A 256 19.95 20.53 27.15
CA GLU A 256 20.53 21.03 28.39
C GLU A 256 20.60 22.55 28.41
N LYS A 257 20.97 23.16 27.30
CA LYS A 257 20.99 24.65 27.16
C LYS A 257 19.58 25.25 27.22
N GLU A 258 18.60 24.65 26.55
CA GLU A 258 17.20 25.07 26.60
C GLU A 258 16.62 24.95 28.01
N THR A 259 16.94 23.87 28.73
CA THR A 259 16.52 23.68 30.11
C THR A 259 17.14 24.73 31.03
N LYS A 260 18.45 25.01 30.88
CA LYS A 260 19.14 26.09 31.63
C LYS A 260 18.55 27.45 31.32
N PHE A 261 18.26 27.73 30.07
CA PHE A 261 17.66 29.02 29.66
C PHE A 261 16.25 29.19 30.27
N SER A 262 15.38 28.16 30.17
CA SER A 262 14.04 28.20 30.79
C SER A 262 14.09 28.34 32.31
N GLN A 263 15.10 27.76 32.97
CA GLN A 263 15.30 27.94 34.42
C GLN A 263 15.73 29.36 34.76
N LEU A 264 16.56 30.02 33.91
CA LEU A 264 16.95 31.42 34.08
C LEU A 264 15.77 32.38 33.82
N GLU A 265 14.96 32.14 32.81
CA GLU A 265 13.74 32.92 32.56
C GLU A 265 12.79 32.88 33.77
N ARG A 266 12.50 31.66 34.29
CA ARG A 266 11.67 31.53 35.51
C ARG A 266 12.24 32.27 36.73
N LYS A 267 13.56 32.28 36.89
CA LYS A 267 14.20 33.04 37.96
C LYS A 267 14.10 34.56 37.78
N LEU A 268 14.08 35.00 36.53
CA LEU A 268 13.90 36.45 36.21
C LEU A 268 12.43 36.89 36.35
N GLU A 269 11.46 36.01 36.03
CA GLU A 269 10.03 36.27 36.21
C GLU A 269 9.58 36.19 37.69
N LEU A 270 10.36 35.53 38.55
CA LEU A 270 10.11 35.43 40.01
C LEU A 270 10.96 36.42 40.82
N GLY A 271 11.64 37.37 40.15
CA GLY A 271 12.34 38.49 40.82
C GLY A 271 11.34 39.46 41.42
N PRO A 272 11.68 40.12 42.57
CA PRO A 272 10.72 40.80 43.45
C PRO A 272 9.98 41.95 42.78
#